data_905b6310c3cf455d0a98b4437456648b
#
_entry.id   905b6310c3cf455d0a98b4437456648b
#
_cell.length_a   1.000
_cell.length_b   1.000
_cell.length_c   1.000
_cell.angle_alpha   90.00
_cell.angle_beta   90.00
_cell.angle_gamma   90.00
#
_symmetry.space_group_name_H-M   'P 1'
#
loop_
_entity.id
_entity.type
_entity.pdbx_description
1 polymer ?
#
loop_
_entity_poly.entity_id
_entity_poly.type
_entity_poly.pdbx_seq_one_letter_code
_entity_poly.pdbx_strand_id
1 'polypeptide(L)'
;INDGDFIGLIGHTGSGKSTFIQHLNGLVKATSGTIYFNGMDIYDKDFDMKMLRSKVGLVFQYPEHQLFETDIFKDVCFGPKNLGLPKMEVELRAFEALRLVGLDENLYYQSPFDLSGGQKRRVAIAGVLAMRPDVLILDEPTAGLDPKGRDEILDSIKDLKEKTGITV
;
A
#
# COMPACT_ATOMS: atom_id res chain seq x y z
N ILE A 1 6.03 -11.21 13.23
CA ILE A 1 5.92 -11.14 11.75
C ILE A 1 7.32 -11.25 11.21
N ASN A 2 7.54 -12.20 10.31
CA ASN A 2 8.85 -12.42 9.67
C ASN A 2 8.81 -11.95 8.22
N ASP A 3 9.98 -11.72 7.64
CA ASP A 3 10.09 -11.36 6.24
C ASP A 3 9.45 -12.42 5.34
N GLY A 4 8.61 -11.97 4.44
CA GLY A 4 7.89 -12.82 3.52
C GLY A 4 6.66 -13.54 4.10
N ASP A 5 6.22 -13.27 5.32
CA ASP A 5 4.96 -13.80 5.83
C ASP A 5 3.75 -13.28 5.02
N PHE A 6 2.69 -14.11 4.92
CA PHE A 6 1.38 -13.72 4.42
C PHE A 6 0.36 -13.93 5.54
N ILE A 7 -0.13 -12.83 6.13
CA ILE A 7 -0.90 -12.85 7.36
C ILE A 7 -2.32 -12.32 7.14
N GLY A 8 -3.32 -13.11 7.50
CA GLY A 8 -4.71 -12.69 7.54
C GLY A 8 -5.16 -12.28 8.94
N LEU A 9 -5.51 -11.01 9.13
CA LEU A 9 -6.08 -10.51 10.37
C LEU A 9 -7.61 -10.60 10.32
N ILE A 10 -8.19 -11.50 11.12
CA ILE A 10 -9.62 -11.81 11.11
C ILE A 10 -10.28 -11.28 12.37
N GLY A 11 -11.48 -10.73 12.24
CA GLY A 11 -12.31 -10.25 13.34
C GLY A 11 -13.54 -9.52 12.82
N HIS A 12 -14.57 -9.38 13.66
CA HIS A 12 -15.79 -8.65 13.30
C HIS A 12 -15.53 -7.14 13.15
N THR A 13 -16.43 -6.43 12.49
CA THR A 13 -16.39 -4.96 12.38
C THR A 13 -16.37 -4.33 13.78
N GLY A 14 -15.49 -3.35 13.99
CA GLY A 14 -15.33 -2.71 15.31
C GLY A 14 -14.41 -3.48 16.28
N SER A 15 -13.81 -4.61 15.90
CA SER A 15 -12.85 -5.35 16.75
C SER A 15 -11.48 -4.68 16.89
N GLY A 16 -11.26 -3.53 16.25
CA GLY A 16 -10.00 -2.79 16.34
C GLY A 16 -8.93 -3.15 15.29
N LYS A 17 -9.27 -3.95 14.25
CA LYS A 17 -8.31 -4.32 13.20
C LYS A 17 -7.64 -3.10 12.55
N SER A 18 -8.43 -2.16 12.05
CA SER A 18 -7.90 -0.94 11.41
C SER A 18 -7.07 -0.10 12.36
N THR A 19 -7.47 0.00 13.62
CA THR A 19 -6.68 0.68 14.65
C THR A 19 -5.35 -0.02 14.88
N PHE A 20 -5.35 -1.35 14.98
CA PHE A 20 -4.14 -2.14 15.16
C PHE A 20 -3.14 -1.94 14.00
N ILE A 21 -3.60 -2.03 12.75
CA ILE A 21 -2.70 -1.84 11.59
C ILE A 21 -2.16 -0.41 11.49
N GLN A 22 -2.92 0.59 11.93
CA GLN A 22 -2.45 1.98 11.99
C GLN A 22 -1.36 2.18 13.05
N HIS A 23 -1.32 1.38 14.11
CA HIS A 23 -0.21 1.36 15.04
C HIS A 23 1.06 0.80 14.41
N LEU A 24 0.95 -0.25 13.57
CA LEU A 24 2.10 -0.88 12.92
C LEU A 24 2.86 0.07 11.97
N ASN A 25 2.16 1.02 11.37
CA ASN A 25 2.75 2.02 10.46
C ASN A 25 3.00 3.37 11.19
N GLY A 26 2.76 3.43 12.50
CA GLY A 26 3.02 4.61 13.31
C GLY A 26 2.08 5.80 13.04
N LEU A 27 0.90 5.57 12.45
CA LEU A 27 -0.14 6.61 12.29
C LEU A 27 -0.82 6.94 13.61
N VAL A 28 -1.01 5.92 14.45
CA VAL A 28 -1.58 6.03 15.78
C VAL A 28 -0.52 5.62 16.79
N LYS A 29 -0.36 6.41 17.86
CA LYS A 29 0.54 6.07 18.97
C LYS A 29 -0.17 5.18 19.97
N ALA A 30 0.46 4.09 20.39
CA ALA A 30 -0.08 3.21 21.42
C ALA A 30 -0.14 3.90 22.77
N THR A 31 -1.21 3.64 23.54
CA THR A 31 -1.36 4.11 24.91
C THR A 31 -0.38 3.41 25.85
N SER A 32 -0.09 2.14 25.58
CA SER A 32 0.87 1.31 26.32
C SER A 32 1.41 0.20 25.44
N GLY A 33 2.50 -0.42 25.85
CA GLY A 33 3.18 -1.44 25.06
C GLY A 33 4.19 -0.86 24.07
N THR A 34 4.87 -1.72 23.34
CA THR A 34 5.97 -1.37 22.44
C THR A 34 5.82 -2.10 21.12
N ILE A 35 6.19 -1.44 20.03
CA ILE A 35 6.26 -2.03 18.70
C ILE A 35 7.72 -1.94 18.25
N TYR A 36 8.27 -3.06 17.79
CA TYR A 36 9.63 -3.11 17.26
C TYR A 36 9.60 -3.27 15.73
N PHE A 37 10.36 -2.43 15.06
CA PHE A 37 10.66 -2.57 13.64
C PHE A 37 12.16 -2.82 13.47
N ASN A 38 12.54 -3.98 12.94
CA ASN A 38 13.94 -4.42 12.82
C ASN A 38 14.73 -4.29 14.14
N GLY A 39 14.09 -4.67 15.25
CA GLY A 39 14.69 -4.65 16.59
C GLY A 39 14.75 -3.28 17.27
N MET A 40 14.29 -2.22 16.62
CA MET A 40 14.22 -0.85 17.17
C MET A 40 12.81 -0.53 17.62
N ASP A 41 12.67 0.07 18.80
CA ASP A 41 11.39 0.58 19.31
C ASP A 41 10.95 1.79 18.45
N ILE A 42 9.78 1.70 17.81
CA ILE A 42 9.27 2.80 16.99
C ILE A 42 8.90 4.05 17.79
N TYR A 43 8.84 3.97 19.12
CA TYR A 43 8.52 5.09 20.01
C TYR A 43 9.75 5.76 20.62
N ASP A 44 10.95 5.28 20.32
CA ASP A 44 12.19 5.94 20.68
C ASP A 44 12.29 7.34 20.06
N LYS A 45 12.91 8.27 20.80
CA LYS A 45 13.02 9.68 20.37
C LYS A 45 13.77 9.86 19.06
N ASP A 46 14.76 9.00 18.82
CA ASP A 46 15.64 9.07 17.65
C ASP A 46 15.18 8.16 16.52
N PHE A 47 14.01 7.51 16.66
CA PHE A 47 13.48 6.64 15.62
C PHE A 47 12.91 7.44 14.43
N ASP A 48 13.34 7.08 13.21
CA ASP A 48 12.89 7.73 11.98
C ASP A 48 11.52 7.21 11.53
N MET A 49 10.47 7.93 11.92
CA MET A 49 9.09 7.63 11.51
C MET A 49 8.84 7.78 10.01
N LYS A 50 9.62 8.61 9.32
CA LYS A 50 9.51 8.75 7.85
C LYS A 50 10.03 7.47 7.17
N MET A 51 11.13 6.94 7.66
CA MET A 51 11.68 5.66 7.22
C MET A 51 10.66 4.53 7.47
N LEU A 52 10.08 4.42 8.68
CA LEU A 52 9.05 3.41 8.97
C LEU A 52 7.90 3.45 7.95
N ARG A 53 7.34 4.63 7.70
CA ARG A 53 6.22 4.78 6.76
C ARG A 53 6.58 4.49 5.31
N SER A 54 7.84 4.62 4.95
CA SER A 54 8.32 4.21 3.63
C SER A 54 8.48 2.69 3.50
N LYS A 55 8.75 2.01 4.63
CA LYS A 55 9.00 0.57 4.71
C LYS A 55 7.77 -0.26 5.06
N VAL A 56 6.82 0.33 5.78
CA VAL A 56 5.53 -0.29 6.13
C VAL A 56 4.43 0.46 5.39
N GLY A 57 4.15 0.03 4.16
CA GLY A 57 3.11 0.59 3.32
C GLY A 57 1.72 0.20 3.81
N LEU A 58 0.81 1.16 3.87
CA LEU A 58 -0.58 0.95 4.29
C LEU A 58 -1.53 1.42 3.20
N VAL A 59 -2.39 0.50 2.75
CA VAL A 59 -3.52 0.78 1.85
C VAL A 59 -4.79 0.74 2.70
N PHE A 60 -5.48 1.88 2.80
CA PHE A 60 -6.70 2.01 3.59
C PHE A 60 -7.91 1.37 2.91
N GLN A 61 -8.98 1.17 3.67
CA GLN A 61 -10.29 0.80 3.15
C GLN A 61 -10.78 1.88 2.14
N TYR A 62 -11.30 1.46 0.99
CA TYR A 62 -11.69 2.34 -0.12
C TYR A 62 -10.54 3.24 -0.62
N PRO A 63 -9.39 2.65 -0.99
CA PRO A 63 -8.20 3.42 -1.35
C PRO A 63 -8.39 4.24 -2.63
N GLU A 64 -9.39 3.92 -3.44
CA GLU A 64 -9.80 4.66 -4.62
C GLU A 64 -10.23 6.11 -4.35
N HIS A 65 -10.60 6.43 -3.11
CA HIS A 65 -10.92 7.80 -2.71
C HIS A 65 -9.68 8.66 -2.44
N GLN A 66 -8.50 8.04 -2.44
CA GLN A 66 -7.23 8.73 -2.19
C GLN A 66 -6.55 9.24 -3.46
N LEU A 67 -7.09 8.88 -4.64
CA LEU A 67 -6.57 9.34 -5.93
C LEU A 67 -6.96 10.80 -6.16
N PHE A 68 -5.99 11.66 -6.45
CA PHE A 68 -6.20 13.10 -6.53
C PHE A 68 -5.47 13.79 -7.69
N GLU A 69 -4.51 13.13 -8.33
CA GLU A 69 -3.74 13.70 -9.43
C GLU A 69 -4.54 13.71 -10.75
N THR A 70 -4.05 14.47 -11.72
CA THR A 70 -4.67 14.63 -13.03
C THR A 70 -4.62 13.37 -13.88
N ASP A 71 -3.61 12.54 -13.65
CA ASP A 71 -3.42 11.26 -14.32
C ASP A 71 -2.84 10.21 -13.37
N ILE A 72 -3.07 8.96 -13.72
CA ILE A 72 -2.70 7.78 -12.92
C ILE A 72 -1.19 7.73 -12.66
N PHE A 73 -0.38 7.99 -13.69
CA PHE A 73 1.06 7.91 -13.58
C PHE A 73 1.60 8.92 -12.57
N LYS A 74 1.09 10.15 -12.57
CA LYS A 74 1.47 11.17 -11.59
C LYS A 74 1.04 10.80 -10.18
N ASP A 75 -0.14 10.20 -10.03
CA ASP A 75 -0.65 9.76 -8.73
C ASP A 75 0.30 8.73 -8.11
N VAL A 76 0.71 7.73 -8.88
CA VAL A 76 1.67 6.70 -8.43
C VAL A 76 3.07 7.28 -8.18
N CYS A 77 3.48 8.31 -8.91
CA CYS A 77 4.75 9.01 -8.68
C CYS A 77 4.79 9.79 -7.35
N PHE A 78 3.65 10.10 -6.74
CA PHE A 78 3.57 10.98 -5.57
C PHE A 78 4.36 10.44 -4.36
N GLY A 79 4.19 9.15 -4.03
CA GLY A 79 4.92 8.52 -2.92
C GLY A 79 6.44 8.59 -3.08
N PRO A 80 7.03 8.07 -4.16
CA PRO A 80 8.46 8.12 -4.44
C PRO A 80 9.01 9.56 -4.48
N LYS A 81 8.24 10.50 -5.02
CA LYS A 81 8.61 11.92 -5.05
C LYS A 81 8.75 12.50 -3.64
N ASN A 82 7.84 12.15 -2.73
CA ASN A 82 7.90 12.57 -1.32
C ASN A 82 9.06 11.94 -0.54
N LEU A 83 9.61 10.83 -1.02
CA LEU A 83 10.85 10.26 -0.49
C LEU A 83 12.10 11.06 -0.92
N GLY A 84 11.96 12.02 -1.82
CA GLY A 84 13.06 12.84 -2.32
C GLY A 84 13.91 12.15 -3.37
N LEU A 85 13.37 11.15 -4.06
CA LEU A 85 14.08 10.41 -5.10
C LEU A 85 14.28 11.25 -6.38
N PRO A 86 15.36 11.02 -7.14
CA PRO A 86 15.55 11.63 -8.45
C PRO A 86 14.40 11.31 -9.40
N LYS A 87 14.07 12.24 -10.31
CA LYS A 87 12.94 12.11 -11.24
C LYS A 87 12.92 10.78 -11.99
N MET A 88 14.06 10.36 -12.53
CA MET A 88 14.19 9.09 -13.27
C MET A 88 13.82 7.86 -12.41
N GLU A 89 14.27 7.84 -11.15
CA GLU A 89 13.94 6.76 -10.20
C GLU A 89 12.46 6.78 -9.83
N VAL A 90 11.86 7.96 -9.64
CA VAL A 90 10.42 8.12 -9.39
C VAL A 90 9.62 7.51 -10.53
N GLU A 91 9.92 7.88 -11.77
CA GLU A 91 9.24 7.40 -12.96
C GLU A 91 9.40 5.89 -13.14
N LEU A 92 10.63 5.37 -12.95
CA LEU A 92 10.90 3.93 -13.03
C LEU A 92 10.06 3.14 -12.02
N ARG A 93 10.04 3.56 -10.76
CA ARG A 93 9.27 2.88 -9.70
C ARG A 93 7.77 2.93 -9.95
N ALA A 94 7.26 4.03 -10.46
CA ALA A 94 5.85 4.16 -10.82
C ALA A 94 5.47 3.19 -11.95
N PHE A 95 6.30 3.10 -13.00
CA PHE A 95 6.10 2.14 -14.08
C PHE A 95 6.11 0.69 -13.59
N GLU A 96 7.10 0.32 -12.80
CA GLU A 96 7.22 -1.03 -12.23
C GLU A 96 6.00 -1.37 -11.37
N ALA A 97 5.56 -0.44 -10.51
CA ALA A 97 4.42 -0.65 -9.62
C ALA A 97 3.11 -0.83 -10.39
N LEU A 98 2.86 -0.01 -11.43
CA LEU A 98 1.67 -0.14 -12.28
C LEU A 98 1.65 -1.47 -13.05
N ARG A 99 2.80 -1.93 -13.54
CA ARG A 99 2.93 -3.26 -14.17
C ARG A 99 2.69 -4.40 -13.19
N LEU A 100 3.20 -4.27 -11.95
CA LEU A 100 3.02 -5.29 -10.91
C LEU A 100 1.55 -5.51 -10.56
N VAL A 101 0.74 -4.45 -10.53
CA VAL A 101 -0.71 -4.56 -10.27
C VAL A 101 -1.52 -4.91 -11.53
N GLY A 102 -0.88 -5.13 -12.66
CA GLY A 102 -1.53 -5.54 -13.91
C GLY A 102 -2.44 -4.49 -14.52
N LEU A 103 -2.11 -3.21 -14.40
CA LEU A 103 -2.82 -2.14 -15.07
C LEU A 103 -2.33 -2.01 -16.52
N ASP A 104 -3.27 -1.84 -17.47
CA ASP A 104 -2.95 -1.63 -18.89
C ASP A 104 -2.19 -0.31 -19.08
N GLU A 105 -1.09 -0.35 -19.84
CA GLU A 105 -0.21 0.82 -20.09
C GLU A 105 -0.96 1.97 -20.80
N ASN A 106 -1.98 1.65 -21.59
CA ASN A 106 -2.82 2.65 -22.25
C ASN A 106 -3.61 3.54 -21.27
N LEU A 107 -3.75 3.10 -20.02
CA LEU A 107 -4.48 3.83 -18.97
C LEU A 107 -3.59 4.81 -18.19
N TYR A 108 -2.25 4.65 -18.21
CA TYR A 108 -1.34 5.36 -17.31
C TYR A 108 -1.48 6.88 -17.33
N TYR A 109 -1.80 7.45 -18.49
CA TYR A 109 -1.94 8.90 -18.67
C TYR A 109 -3.39 9.37 -18.71
N GLN A 110 -4.34 8.48 -18.37
CA GLN A 110 -5.75 8.81 -18.24
C GLN A 110 -6.05 9.33 -16.83
N SER A 111 -7.19 10.01 -16.72
CA SER A 111 -7.70 10.45 -15.42
C SER A 111 -8.06 9.23 -14.53
N PRO A 112 -7.65 9.19 -13.26
CA PRO A 112 -8.07 8.12 -12.37
C PRO A 112 -9.59 8.08 -12.15
N PHE A 113 -10.29 9.17 -12.42
CA PHE A 113 -11.75 9.24 -12.26
C PHE A 113 -12.51 8.45 -13.33
N ASP A 114 -11.88 8.17 -14.48
CA ASP A 114 -12.47 7.41 -15.59
C ASP A 114 -12.35 5.89 -15.42
N LEU A 115 -11.63 5.45 -14.38
CA LEU A 115 -11.38 4.03 -14.10
C LEU A 115 -12.56 3.35 -13.40
N SER A 116 -12.69 2.03 -13.58
CA SER A 116 -13.54 1.18 -12.73
C SER A 116 -13.03 1.16 -11.29
N GLY A 117 -13.89 0.81 -10.32
CA GLY A 117 -13.51 0.72 -8.91
C GLY A 117 -12.32 -0.23 -8.67
N GLY A 118 -12.30 -1.39 -9.35
CA GLY A 118 -11.18 -2.33 -9.27
C GLY A 118 -9.88 -1.77 -9.85
N GLN A 119 -9.94 -1.04 -10.96
CA GLN A 119 -8.77 -0.37 -11.54
C GLN A 119 -8.25 0.74 -10.63
N LYS A 120 -9.12 1.59 -10.07
CA LYS A 120 -8.75 2.62 -9.09
C LYS A 120 -8.03 2.00 -7.89
N ARG A 121 -8.53 0.88 -7.38
CA ARG A 121 -7.92 0.16 -6.27
C ARG A 121 -6.51 -0.36 -6.60
N ARG A 122 -6.32 -0.91 -7.80
CA ARG A 122 -4.98 -1.31 -8.27
C ARG A 122 -4.03 -0.12 -8.36
N VAL A 123 -4.49 1.03 -8.84
CA VAL A 123 -3.69 2.27 -8.87
C VAL A 123 -3.27 2.71 -7.48
N ALA A 124 -4.18 2.70 -6.52
CA ALA A 124 -3.87 3.07 -5.13
C ALA A 124 -2.86 2.09 -4.48
N ILE A 125 -2.99 0.78 -4.74
CA ILE A 125 -1.99 -0.21 -4.32
C ILE A 125 -0.64 0.07 -4.99
N ALA A 126 -0.62 0.38 -6.30
CA ALA A 126 0.60 0.73 -7.02
C ALA A 126 1.29 1.97 -6.42
N GLY A 127 0.54 2.99 -5.99
CA GLY A 127 1.07 4.17 -5.32
C GLY A 127 1.85 3.85 -4.04
N VAL A 128 1.38 2.87 -3.28
CA VAL A 128 2.10 2.38 -2.09
C VAL A 128 3.31 1.53 -2.49
N LEU A 129 3.16 0.62 -3.46
CA LEU A 129 4.24 -0.25 -3.94
C LEU A 129 5.39 0.52 -4.57
N ALA A 130 5.13 1.65 -5.21
CA ALA A 130 6.16 2.49 -5.82
C ALA A 130 7.17 3.02 -4.79
N MET A 131 6.81 3.09 -3.51
CA MET A 131 7.75 3.40 -2.43
C MET A 131 8.71 2.23 -2.11
N ARG A 132 8.46 1.03 -2.66
CA ARG A 132 9.18 -0.23 -2.38
C ARG A 132 9.19 -0.56 -0.89
N PRO A 133 8.02 -0.73 -0.27
CA PRO A 133 7.93 -1.11 1.14
C PRO A 133 8.41 -2.55 1.36
N ASP A 134 8.87 -2.85 2.56
CA ASP A 134 9.22 -4.21 3.00
C ASP A 134 7.97 -4.98 3.45
N VAL A 135 6.97 -4.25 3.95
CA VAL A 135 5.67 -4.76 4.40
C VAL A 135 4.54 -4.00 3.72
N LEU A 136 3.58 -4.72 3.16
CA LEU A 136 2.35 -4.17 2.59
C LEU A 136 1.15 -4.55 3.47
N ILE A 137 0.53 -3.57 4.09
CA ILE A 137 -0.69 -3.74 4.89
C ILE A 137 -1.89 -3.31 4.05
N LEU A 138 -2.92 -4.15 3.99
CA LEU A 138 -4.15 -3.91 3.24
C LEU A 138 -5.34 -3.96 4.21
N ASP A 139 -6.03 -2.83 4.40
CA ASP A 139 -7.22 -2.76 5.24
C ASP A 139 -8.47 -3.04 4.40
N GLU A 140 -9.05 -4.21 4.58
CA GLU A 140 -10.25 -4.67 3.87
C GLU A 140 -10.18 -4.46 2.34
N PRO A 141 -9.16 -5.01 1.65
CA PRO A 141 -8.88 -4.69 0.23
C PRO A 141 -9.99 -5.09 -0.73
N THR A 142 -10.96 -5.87 -0.29
CA THR A 142 -12.10 -6.33 -1.10
C THR A 142 -13.43 -5.67 -0.74
N ALA A 143 -13.44 -4.74 0.22
CA ALA A 143 -14.66 -4.08 0.66
C ALA A 143 -15.36 -3.33 -0.49
N GLY A 144 -16.67 -3.53 -0.62
CA GLY A 144 -17.48 -2.85 -1.63
C GLY A 144 -17.32 -3.35 -3.07
N LEU A 145 -16.52 -4.40 -3.32
CA LEU A 145 -16.39 -5.03 -4.62
C LEU A 145 -17.43 -6.14 -4.82
N ASP A 146 -17.85 -6.33 -6.06
CA ASP A 146 -18.59 -7.49 -6.48
C ASP A 146 -17.73 -8.77 -6.38
N PRO A 147 -18.31 -9.97 -6.44
CA PRO A 147 -17.56 -11.23 -6.29
C PRO A 147 -16.38 -11.34 -7.27
N LYS A 148 -16.56 -10.94 -8.53
CA LYS A 148 -15.51 -10.99 -9.55
C LYS A 148 -14.36 -10.04 -9.23
N GLY A 149 -14.67 -8.79 -8.90
CA GLY A 149 -13.67 -7.79 -8.50
C GLY A 149 -12.91 -8.17 -7.23
N ARG A 150 -13.58 -8.87 -6.29
CA ARG A 150 -12.93 -9.44 -5.11
C ARG A 150 -11.86 -10.46 -5.48
N ASP A 151 -12.22 -11.44 -6.33
CA ASP A 151 -11.30 -12.48 -6.75
C ASP A 151 -10.11 -11.88 -7.52
N GLU A 152 -10.36 -10.96 -8.43
CA GLU A 152 -9.31 -10.27 -9.18
C GLU A 152 -8.30 -9.51 -8.28
N ILE A 153 -8.77 -8.85 -7.22
CA ILE A 153 -7.88 -8.16 -6.28
C ILE A 153 -7.09 -9.15 -5.43
N LEU A 154 -7.72 -10.22 -4.94
CA LEU A 154 -7.01 -11.25 -4.16
C LEU A 154 -5.96 -11.97 -4.98
N ASP A 155 -6.26 -12.31 -6.23
CA ASP A 155 -5.29 -12.90 -7.16
C ASP A 155 -4.14 -11.93 -7.44
N SER A 156 -4.43 -10.64 -7.65
CA SER A 156 -3.39 -9.61 -7.82
C SER A 156 -2.46 -9.49 -6.61
N ILE A 157 -2.99 -9.56 -5.38
CA ILE A 157 -2.19 -9.51 -4.14
C ILE A 157 -1.34 -10.79 -4.02
N LYS A 158 -1.88 -11.94 -4.35
CA LYS A 158 -1.16 -13.22 -4.35
C LYS A 158 -0.02 -13.22 -5.36
N ASP A 159 -0.31 -12.83 -6.60
CA ASP A 159 0.70 -12.70 -7.66
C ASP A 159 1.81 -11.71 -7.28
N LEU A 160 1.44 -10.57 -6.69
CA LEU A 160 2.39 -9.60 -6.17
C LEU A 160 3.32 -10.23 -5.15
N LYS A 161 2.74 -10.96 -4.18
CA LYS A 161 3.49 -11.66 -3.14
C LYS A 161 4.46 -12.68 -3.73
N GLU A 162 4.01 -13.50 -4.69
CA GLU A 162 4.84 -14.51 -5.35
C GLU A 162 6.00 -13.89 -6.15
N LYS A 163 5.74 -12.76 -6.83
CA LYS A 163 6.74 -12.07 -7.66
C LYS A 163 7.79 -11.31 -6.85
N THR A 164 7.41 -10.75 -5.70
CA THR A 164 8.26 -9.80 -4.95
C THR A 164 8.80 -10.36 -3.64
N GLY A 165 8.17 -11.40 -3.09
CA GLY A 165 8.50 -11.91 -1.76
C GLY A 165 8.10 -10.98 -0.60
N ILE A 166 7.43 -9.86 -0.88
CA ILE A 166 7.04 -8.86 0.14
C ILE A 166 6.21 -9.48 1.27
N THR A 167 6.35 -8.97 2.48
CA THR A 167 5.48 -9.34 3.62
C THR A 167 4.10 -8.69 3.44
N VAL A 168 3.00 -9.45 3.58
CA VAL A 168 1.62 -8.97 3.40
C VAL A 168 0.77 -9.28 4.62
#